data_9b90b3b9f4c958aa161b74434c82784e
#
_entry.id   9b90b3b9f4c958aa161b74434c82784e
#
_cell.length_a   1.000
_cell.length_b   1.000
_cell.length_c   1.000
_cell.angle_alpha   90.00
_cell.angle_beta   90.00
_cell.angle_gamma   90.00
#
_symmetry.space_group_name_H-M   'P 1'
#
loop_
_entity.id
_entity.type
_entity.pdbx_description
1 polymer ?
#
loop_
_entity_poly.entity_id
_entity_poly.type
_entity_poly.pdbx_seq_one_letter_code
_entity_poly.pdbx_strand_id
1 'polypeptide(L)'
;IALKSQGCKVAATFNSNSEKANAFADEHGIEVFQWNVADSAACEAGVKEVSEKLGTVDILINNAGISKAAMSHKMTVEQWDDVIRTDLDSVFYMTRCVLEGMREKSFGRIISISSINGQKGEMGLVNYSAAKAGVLGFTKALAQETARKNITVNAIAPGYIDTEILSDASEEFLKSLITKIPVGRLGTVDEISRIVTFLVSEDAGFVTGSTITANGGQYFI
;
A
#
# COMPACT_ATOMS: atom_id res chain seq x y z
N ILE A 1 5.00 2.63 12.24
CA ILE A 1 5.42 3.52 13.33
C ILE A 1 4.26 4.45 13.70
N ALA A 2 3.74 5.27 12.77
CA ALA A 2 2.68 6.26 13.05
C ALA A 2 1.40 5.66 13.68
N LEU A 3 0.95 4.50 13.22
CA LEU A 3 -0.21 3.81 13.82
C LEU A 3 0.09 3.33 15.24
N LYS A 4 1.29 2.84 15.50
CA LYS A 4 1.70 2.45 16.85
C LYS A 4 1.72 3.63 17.82
N SER A 5 2.19 4.80 17.37
CA SER A 5 2.18 6.02 18.20
C SER A 5 0.78 6.49 18.55
N GLN A 6 -0.25 6.05 17.82
CA GLN A 6 -1.66 6.28 18.11
C GLN A 6 -2.29 5.17 18.97
N GLY A 7 -1.50 4.24 19.50
CA GLY A 7 -1.98 3.18 20.38
C GLY A 7 -2.46 1.91 19.66
N CYS A 8 -2.31 1.83 18.33
CA CYS A 8 -2.66 0.60 17.62
C CYS A 8 -1.65 -0.53 17.94
N LYS A 9 -2.15 -1.76 18.08
CA LYS A 9 -1.32 -2.96 17.96
C LYS A 9 -0.98 -3.16 16.48
N VAL A 10 0.29 -3.22 16.15
CA VAL A 10 0.75 -3.27 14.75
C VAL A 10 1.49 -4.57 14.48
N ALA A 11 1.10 -5.27 13.41
CA ALA A 11 1.87 -6.30 12.76
C ALA A 11 2.47 -5.74 11.46
N ALA A 12 3.76 -5.93 11.23
CA ALA A 12 4.39 -5.62 9.96
C ALA A 12 4.80 -6.92 9.25
N THR A 13 4.65 -6.97 7.93
CA THR A 13 4.96 -8.14 7.13
C THR A 13 6.17 -7.90 6.25
N PHE A 14 6.97 -8.94 6.04
CA PHE A 14 8.12 -8.90 5.15
C PHE A 14 8.24 -10.20 4.35
N ASN A 15 8.92 -10.15 3.20
CA ASN A 15 9.09 -11.32 2.34
C ASN A 15 10.39 -12.09 2.64
N SER A 16 11.56 -11.44 2.58
CA SER A 16 12.83 -12.17 2.54
C SER A 16 13.95 -11.64 3.44
N ASN A 17 13.93 -10.38 3.83
CA ASN A 17 15.03 -9.79 4.64
C ASN A 17 14.71 -9.86 6.13
N SER A 18 14.99 -11.03 6.73
CA SER A 18 14.74 -11.27 8.15
C SER A 18 15.62 -10.41 9.07
N GLU A 19 16.88 -10.12 8.68
CA GLU A 19 17.78 -9.30 9.49
C GLU A 19 17.23 -7.88 9.63
N LYS A 20 16.86 -7.25 8.51
CA LYS A 20 16.26 -5.92 8.51
C LYS A 20 14.91 -5.89 9.25
N ALA A 21 14.10 -6.93 9.08
CA ALA A 21 12.80 -7.03 9.75
C ALA A 21 12.96 -7.16 11.27
N ASN A 22 13.91 -7.98 11.76
CA ASN A 22 14.18 -8.13 13.18
C ASN A 22 14.75 -6.85 13.78
N ALA A 23 15.70 -6.18 13.11
CA ALA A 23 16.22 -4.90 13.54
C ALA A 23 15.10 -3.85 13.69
N PHE A 24 14.17 -3.80 12.73
CA PHE A 24 12.99 -2.94 12.79
C PHE A 24 12.08 -3.29 13.98
N ALA A 25 11.87 -4.60 14.23
CA ALA A 25 11.07 -5.07 15.34
C ALA A 25 11.67 -4.64 16.68
N ASP A 26 12.98 -4.80 16.85
CA ASP A 26 13.70 -4.44 18.06
C ASP A 26 13.71 -2.92 18.31
N GLU A 27 13.93 -2.13 17.26
CA GLU A 27 13.97 -0.66 17.36
C GLU A 27 12.59 -0.07 17.69
N HIS A 28 11.55 -0.58 17.06
CA HIS A 28 10.22 0.02 17.16
C HIS A 28 9.25 -0.76 18.03
N GLY A 29 9.62 -1.95 18.49
CA GLY A 29 8.75 -2.84 19.27
C GLY A 29 7.49 -3.24 18.49
N ILE A 30 7.58 -3.39 17.17
CA ILE A 30 6.50 -3.82 16.28
C ILE A 30 6.74 -5.29 15.91
N GLU A 31 5.72 -6.13 16.07
CA GLU A 31 5.84 -7.52 15.68
C GLU A 31 5.93 -7.68 14.17
N VAL A 32 6.86 -8.53 13.72
CA VAL A 32 7.09 -8.79 12.31
C VAL A 32 6.77 -10.24 11.97
N PHE A 33 6.19 -10.45 10.78
CA PHE A 33 5.75 -11.76 10.31
C PHE A 33 6.24 -11.96 8.88
N GLN A 34 6.65 -13.18 8.55
CA GLN A 34 7.23 -13.45 7.24
C GLN A 34 6.27 -14.23 6.34
N TRP A 35 5.87 -13.63 5.23
CA TRP A 35 5.27 -14.32 4.09
C TRP A 35 5.35 -13.52 2.80
N ASN A 36 5.20 -14.21 1.68
CA ASN A 36 5.08 -13.57 0.37
C ASN A 36 3.61 -13.22 0.11
N VAL A 37 3.30 -11.94 -0.01
CA VAL A 37 1.93 -11.45 -0.28
C VAL A 37 1.39 -11.87 -1.66
N ALA A 38 2.26 -12.27 -2.59
CA ALA A 38 1.87 -12.80 -3.89
C ALA A 38 1.37 -14.27 -3.83
N ASP A 39 1.42 -14.92 -2.66
CA ASP A 39 0.93 -16.26 -2.40
C ASP A 39 -0.32 -16.19 -1.51
N SER A 40 -1.47 -16.57 -2.06
CA SER A 40 -2.74 -16.51 -1.34
C SER A 40 -2.81 -17.43 -0.12
N ALA A 41 -2.19 -18.61 -0.20
CA ALA A 41 -2.16 -19.54 0.92
C ALA A 41 -1.26 -19.04 2.05
N ALA A 42 -0.12 -18.43 1.69
CA ALA A 42 0.76 -17.79 2.66
C ALA A 42 0.09 -16.58 3.34
N CYS A 43 -0.69 -15.79 2.60
CA CYS A 43 -1.49 -14.69 3.16
C CYS A 43 -2.51 -15.22 4.20
N GLU A 44 -3.22 -16.30 3.87
CA GLU A 44 -4.22 -16.89 4.77
C GLU A 44 -3.56 -17.41 6.06
N ALA A 45 -2.47 -18.16 5.95
CA ALA A 45 -1.72 -18.65 7.09
C ALA A 45 -1.15 -17.49 7.95
N GLY A 46 -0.54 -16.48 7.31
CA GLY A 46 0.06 -15.35 8.00
C GLY A 46 -0.97 -14.47 8.71
N VAL A 47 -2.09 -14.15 8.08
CA VAL A 47 -3.18 -13.38 8.73
C VAL A 47 -3.80 -14.16 9.90
N LYS A 48 -3.91 -15.48 9.78
CA LYS A 48 -4.35 -16.34 10.89
C LYS A 48 -3.39 -16.25 12.07
N GLU A 49 -2.09 -16.36 11.84
CA GLU A 49 -1.06 -16.23 12.89
C GLU A 49 -1.13 -14.86 13.57
N VAL A 50 -1.23 -13.77 12.79
CA VAL A 50 -1.42 -12.41 13.33
C VAL A 50 -2.67 -12.33 14.19
N SER A 51 -3.79 -12.90 13.73
CA SER A 51 -5.07 -12.85 14.45
C SER A 51 -5.06 -13.65 15.75
N GLU A 52 -4.37 -14.77 15.78
CA GLU A 52 -4.17 -15.57 16.99
C GLU A 52 -3.32 -14.82 18.04
N LYS A 53 -2.34 -14.05 17.59
CA LYS A 53 -1.38 -13.37 18.46
C LYS A 53 -1.85 -11.98 18.91
N LEU A 54 -2.45 -11.21 18.02
CA LEU A 54 -2.78 -9.80 18.26
C LEU A 54 -4.29 -9.51 18.28
N GLY A 55 -5.11 -10.46 17.88
CA GLY A 55 -6.55 -10.31 17.72
C GLY A 55 -6.96 -10.02 16.27
N THR A 56 -8.25 -9.91 16.03
CA THR A 56 -8.83 -9.63 14.70
C THR A 56 -8.25 -8.34 14.12
N VAL A 57 -7.90 -8.36 12.84
CA VAL A 57 -7.37 -7.21 12.12
C VAL A 57 -8.48 -6.21 11.82
N ASP A 58 -8.43 -5.03 12.42
CA ASP A 58 -9.38 -3.94 12.22
C ASP A 58 -8.93 -2.94 11.13
N ILE A 59 -7.62 -2.87 10.88
CA ILE A 59 -7.00 -1.97 9.92
C ILE A 59 -6.05 -2.77 9.03
N LEU A 60 -6.25 -2.71 7.72
CA LEU A 60 -5.35 -3.30 6.73
C LEU A 60 -4.72 -2.21 5.87
N ILE A 61 -3.39 -2.20 5.81
CA ILE A 61 -2.62 -1.35 4.91
C ILE A 61 -1.92 -2.21 3.86
N ASN A 62 -2.44 -2.24 2.64
CA ASN A 62 -1.82 -2.89 1.50
C ASN A 62 -0.75 -1.94 0.93
N ASN A 63 0.49 -2.13 1.39
CA ASN A 63 1.63 -1.29 1.01
C ASN A 63 2.67 -2.04 0.16
N ALA A 64 2.70 -3.37 0.23
CA ALA A 64 3.65 -4.17 -0.54
C ALA A 64 3.55 -3.87 -2.04
N GLY A 65 4.68 -3.75 -2.69
CA GLY A 65 4.73 -3.50 -4.13
C GLY A 65 6.16 -3.58 -4.66
N ILE A 66 6.27 -3.88 -5.93
CA ILE A 66 7.52 -3.95 -6.68
C ILE A 66 7.39 -3.22 -8.01
N SER A 67 8.51 -2.86 -8.60
CA SER A 67 8.55 -2.30 -9.95
C SER A 67 9.56 -3.06 -10.79
N LYS A 68 9.17 -3.49 -11.98
CA LYS A 68 10.05 -4.13 -12.98
C LYS A 68 9.90 -3.37 -14.30
N ALA A 69 10.71 -2.32 -14.44
CA ALA A 69 10.65 -1.42 -15.59
C ALA A 69 11.17 -2.09 -16.87
N ALA A 70 10.40 -2.00 -17.94
CA ALA A 70 10.81 -2.36 -19.29
C ALA A 70 9.87 -1.72 -20.32
N MET A 71 10.37 -1.38 -21.49
CA MET A 71 9.51 -1.01 -22.62
C MET A 71 8.61 -2.19 -22.99
N SER A 72 7.33 -1.95 -23.28
CA SER A 72 6.32 -3.00 -23.46
C SER A 72 6.75 -4.12 -24.43
N HIS A 73 7.41 -3.78 -25.55
CA HIS A 73 7.89 -4.76 -26.53
C HIS A 73 9.10 -5.59 -26.07
N LYS A 74 9.71 -5.24 -24.92
CA LYS A 74 10.86 -5.93 -24.30
C LYS A 74 10.50 -6.52 -22.93
N MET A 75 9.34 -6.17 -22.40
CA MET A 75 8.89 -6.67 -21.11
C MET A 75 8.61 -8.18 -21.21
N THR A 76 9.19 -8.95 -20.31
CA THR A 76 8.91 -10.39 -20.24
C THR A 76 7.58 -10.65 -19.54
N VAL A 77 6.98 -11.81 -19.80
CA VAL A 77 5.76 -12.25 -19.11
C VAL A 77 6.01 -12.35 -17.60
N GLU A 78 7.20 -12.81 -17.18
CA GLU A 78 7.58 -12.89 -15.77
C GLU A 78 7.62 -11.51 -15.10
N GLN A 79 8.18 -10.49 -15.80
CA GLN A 79 8.19 -9.11 -15.27
C GLN A 79 6.78 -8.55 -15.12
N TRP A 80 5.88 -8.91 -16.01
CA TRP A 80 4.47 -8.57 -15.92
C TRP A 80 3.79 -9.30 -14.75
N ASP A 81 3.87 -10.62 -14.72
CA ASP A 81 3.20 -11.47 -13.73
C ASP A 81 3.65 -11.16 -12.31
N ASP A 82 4.94 -10.97 -12.08
CA ASP A 82 5.48 -10.66 -10.76
C ASP A 82 4.90 -9.35 -10.21
N VAL A 83 4.79 -8.32 -11.07
CA VAL A 83 4.23 -7.03 -10.66
C VAL A 83 2.72 -7.15 -10.43
N ILE A 84 1.98 -7.81 -11.33
CA ILE A 84 0.53 -7.98 -11.14
C ILE A 84 0.23 -8.76 -9.85
N ARG A 85 0.94 -9.87 -9.62
CA ARG A 85 0.74 -10.68 -8.41
C ARG A 85 1.07 -9.93 -7.13
N THR A 86 2.18 -9.19 -7.14
CA THR A 86 2.63 -8.49 -5.93
C THR A 86 1.82 -7.23 -5.66
N ASP A 87 1.47 -6.45 -6.69
CA ASP A 87 0.91 -5.10 -6.52
C ASP A 87 -0.61 -5.04 -6.64
N LEU A 88 -1.25 -6.08 -7.23
CA LEU A 88 -2.70 -6.13 -7.43
C LEU A 88 -3.33 -7.37 -6.78
N ASP A 89 -2.88 -8.59 -7.13
CA ASP A 89 -3.50 -9.81 -6.60
C ASP A 89 -3.35 -9.88 -5.08
N SER A 90 -2.21 -9.45 -4.55
CA SER A 90 -1.95 -9.37 -3.10
C SER A 90 -2.97 -8.52 -2.36
N VAL A 91 -3.43 -7.42 -2.97
CA VAL A 91 -4.45 -6.54 -2.37
C VAL A 91 -5.75 -7.30 -2.16
N PHE A 92 -6.15 -8.12 -3.13
CA PHE A 92 -7.31 -9.00 -2.99
C PHE A 92 -7.06 -10.10 -1.95
N TYR A 93 -5.91 -10.80 -2.00
CA TYR A 93 -5.59 -11.90 -1.07
C TYR A 93 -5.63 -11.43 0.38
N MET A 94 -4.89 -10.37 0.69
CA MET A 94 -4.83 -9.81 2.04
C MET A 94 -6.19 -9.29 2.51
N THR A 95 -6.92 -8.59 1.64
CA THR A 95 -8.24 -8.07 1.96
C THR A 95 -9.22 -9.20 2.27
N ARG A 96 -9.25 -10.24 1.46
CA ARG A 96 -10.12 -11.40 1.67
C ARG A 96 -9.88 -12.07 3.02
N CYS A 97 -8.63 -12.15 3.45
CA CYS A 97 -8.28 -12.80 4.73
C CYS A 97 -8.81 -12.04 5.97
N VAL A 98 -8.97 -10.70 5.88
CA VAL A 98 -9.40 -9.89 7.04
C VAL A 98 -10.86 -9.48 6.98
N LEU A 99 -11.49 -9.56 5.81
CA LEU A 99 -12.78 -8.96 5.54
C LEU A 99 -13.92 -9.55 6.39
N GLU A 100 -13.94 -10.87 6.60
CA GLU A 100 -15.01 -11.51 7.37
C GLU A 100 -14.99 -11.05 8.83
N GLY A 101 -13.81 -11.02 9.47
CA GLY A 101 -13.66 -10.51 10.83
C GLY A 101 -14.08 -9.04 10.98
N MET A 102 -13.76 -8.20 9.98
CA MET A 102 -14.22 -6.81 9.95
C MET A 102 -15.76 -6.72 9.81
N ARG A 103 -16.37 -7.60 8.99
CA ARG A 103 -17.83 -7.66 8.80
C ARG A 103 -18.57 -8.09 10.07
N GLU A 104 -18.04 -9.09 10.79
CA GLU A 104 -18.59 -9.56 12.07
C GLU A 104 -18.57 -8.45 13.12
N LYS A 105 -17.46 -7.71 13.21
CA LYS A 105 -17.34 -6.54 14.13
C LYS A 105 -18.11 -5.32 13.68
N SER A 106 -18.57 -5.27 12.42
CA SER A 106 -19.11 -4.06 11.79
C SER A 106 -18.17 -2.86 11.94
N PHE A 107 -16.88 -3.09 11.74
CA PHE A 107 -15.83 -2.09 11.72
C PHE A 107 -14.62 -2.58 10.89
N GLY A 108 -14.11 -1.72 10.03
CA GLY A 108 -12.88 -1.99 9.30
C GLY A 108 -12.36 -0.76 8.56
N ARG A 109 -11.04 -0.72 8.35
CA ARG A 109 -10.34 0.33 7.58
C ARG A 109 -9.34 -0.36 6.65
N ILE A 110 -9.55 -0.21 5.35
CA ILE A 110 -8.69 -0.81 4.32
C ILE A 110 -8.09 0.33 3.50
N ILE A 111 -6.78 0.43 3.52
CA ILE A 111 -6.03 1.44 2.76
C ILE A 111 -5.08 0.70 1.82
N SER A 112 -5.13 1.03 0.53
CA SER A 112 -4.20 0.48 -0.45
C SER A 112 -3.30 1.59 -1.01
N ILE A 113 -1.99 1.36 -1.00
CA ILE A 113 -1.03 2.29 -1.58
C ILE A 113 -0.95 2.03 -3.08
N SER A 114 -1.60 2.92 -3.83
CA SER A 114 -1.51 2.99 -5.28
C SER A 114 -0.29 3.82 -5.70
N SER A 115 -0.40 4.61 -6.73
CA SER A 115 0.64 5.50 -7.25
C SER A 115 0.01 6.54 -8.18
N ILE A 116 0.68 7.67 -8.34
CA ILE A 116 0.43 8.60 -9.45
C ILE A 116 0.47 7.87 -10.80
N ASN A 117 1.30 6.82 -10.93
CA ASN A 117 1.42 6.05 -12.16
C ASN A 117 0.20 5.14 -12.43
N GLY A 118 -0.61 4.84 -11.42
CA GLY A 118 -1.92 4.23 -11.58
C GLY A 118 -2.98 5.20 -12.11
N GLN A 119 -2.74 6.51 -11.99
CA GLN A 119 -3.63 7.56 -12.45
C GLN A 119 -3.25 8.07 -13.86
N LYS A 120 -1.97 8.42 -14.08
CA LYS A 120 -1.50 9.01 -15.34
C LYS A 120 -0.77 8.04 -16.28
N GLY A 121 -0.36 6.87 -15.77
CA GLY A 121 0.58 6.00 -16.47
C GLY A 121 2.02 6.52 -16.45
N GLU A 122 2.98 5.65 -16.80
CA GLU A 122 4.38 6.03 -16.95
C GLU A 122 5.05 5.15 -18.01
N MET A 123 5.86 5.75 -18.87
CA MET A 123 6.59 5.04 -19.92
C MET A 123 7.55 4.02 -19.30
N GLY A 124 7.55 2.80 -19.82
CA GLY A 124 8.37 1.70 -19.30
C GLY A 124 7.81 1.01 -18.06
N LEU A 125 6.64 1.40 -17.56
CA LEU A 125 5.99 0.87 -16.36
C LEU A 125 4.56 0.39 -16.65
N VAL A 126 4.31 -0.23 -17.81
CA VAL A 126 2.96 -0.66 -18.20
C VAL A 126 2.35 -1.66 -17.22
N ASN A 127 3.14 -2.61 -16.69
CA ASN A 127 2.75 -3.56 -15.66
C ASN A 127 2.38 -2.87 -14.35
N TYR A 128 3.25 -2.02 -13.84
CA TYR A 128 3.06 -1.28 -12.60
C TYR A 128 1.87 -0.32 -12.68
N SER A 129 1.76 0.43 -13.78
CA SER A 129 0.63 1.33 -14.01
C SER A 129 -0.69 0.58 -14.08
N ALA A 130 -0.73 -0.57 -14.75
CA ALA A 130 -1.90 -1.43 -14.81
C ALA A 130 -2.30 -1.95 -13.43
N ALA A 131 -1.34 -2.48 -12.64
CA ALA A 131 -1.58 -2.96 -11.29
C ALA A 131 -2.11 -1.84 -10.38
N LYS A 132 -1.44 -0.69 -10.36
CA LYS A 132 -1.82 0.45 -9.50
C LYS A 132 -3.14 1.11 -9.94
N ALA A 133 -3.49 1.09 -11.23
CA ALA A 133 -4.82 1.47 -11.71
C ALA A 133 -5.89 0.43 -11.29
N GLY A 134 -5.58 -0.86 -11.35
CA GLY A 134 -6.43 -1.94 -10.85
C GLY A 134 -6.80 -1.78 -9.38
N VAL A 135 -5.85 -1.37 -8.54
CA VAL A 135 -6.08 -1.04 -7.11
C VAL A 135 -7.16 0.04 -6.96
N LEU A 136 -7.19 1.06 -7.83
CA LEU A 136 -8.21 2.12 -7.76
C LEU A 136 -9.61 1.59 -8.11
N GLY A 137 -9.70 0.69 -9.10
CA GLY A 137 -10.94 0.01 -9.45
C GLY A 137 -11.44 -0.90 -8.31
N PHE A 138 -10.54 -1.71 -7.76
CA PHE A 138 -10.80 -2.57 -6.60
C PHE A 138 -11.33 -1.77 -5.41
N THR A 139 -10.66 -0.66 -5.07
CA THR A 139 -11.05 0.24 -3.97
C THR A 139 -12.51 0.71 -4.11
N LYS A 140 -12.89 1.17 -5.30
CA LYS A 140 -14.25 1.69 -5.56
C LYS A 140 -15.31 0.59 -5.47
N ALA A 141 -15.04 -0.59 -6.01
CA ALA A 141 -15.98 -1.70 -5.98
C ALA A 141 -16.19 -2.21 -4.56
N LEU A 142 -15.10 -2.51 -3.83
CA LEU A 142 -15.18 -3.03 -2.48
C LEU A 142 -15.80 -2.04 -1.49
N ALA A 143 -15.56 -0.75 -1.66
CA ALA A 143 -16.19 0.28 -0.83
C ALA A 143 -17.72 0.20 -0.88
N GLN A 144 -18.31 -0.05 -2.06
CA GLN A 144 -19.76 -0.20 -2.21
C GLN A 144 -20.29 -1.45 -1.49
N GLU A 145 -19.53 -2.55 -1.52
CA GLU A 145 -19.93 -3.82 -0.89
C GLU A 145 -19.90 -3.74 0.64
N THR A 146 -19.02 -2.89 1.20
CA THR A 146 -18.66 -2.93 2.63
C THR A 146 -19.17 -1.76 3.45
N ALA A 147 -19.56 -0.65 2.80
CA ALA A 147 -19.96 0.59 3.49
C ALA A 147 -21.04 0.39 4.55
N ARG A 148 -22.06 -0.45 4.29
CA ARG A 148 -23.15 -0.73 5.25
C ARG A 148 -22.67 -1.47 6.51
N LYS A 149 -21.44 -1.99 6.49
CA LYS A 149 -20.79 -2.67 7.62
C LYS A 149 -19.77 -1.77 8.34
N ASN A 150 -19.83 -0.45 8.12
CA ASN A 150 -18.86 0.50 8.67
C ASN A 150 -17.40 0.13 8.35
N ILE A 151 -17.20 -0.45 7.16
CA ILE A 151 -15.87 -0.76 6.65
C ILE A 151 -15.60 0.23 5.52
N THR A 152 -14.57 1.07 5.69
CA THR A 152 -14.14 2.00 4.65
C THR A 152 -12.97 1.43 3.85
N VAL A 153 -12.97 1.68 2.56
CA VAL A 153 -11.93 1.22 1.64
C VAL A 153 -11.46 2.41 0.82
N ASN A 154 -10.19 2.78 0.98
CA ASN A 154 -9.63 3.93 0.29
C ASN A 154 -8.26 3.61 -0.31
N ALA A 155 -7.84 4.38 -1.30
CA ALA A 155 -6.52 4.33 -1.87
C ALA A 155 -5.77 5.65 -1.65
N ILE A 156 -4.46 5.55 -1.56
CA ILE A 156 -3.58 6.72 -1.62
C ILE A 156 -2.75 6.57 -2.89
N ALA A 157 -2.63 7.64 -3.67
CA ALA A 157 -1.81 7.70 -4.87
C ALA A 157 -0.65 8.69 -4.66
N PRO A 158 0.48 8.26 -4.09
CA PRO A 158 1.64 9.09 -3.90
C PRO A 158 2.30 9.45 -5.24
N GLY A 159 2.94 10.62 -5.29
CA GLY A 159 3.96 10.94 -6.27
C GLY A 159 5.33 10.38 -5.88
N TYR A 160 6.40 11.12 -6.16
CA TYR A 160 7.74 10.74 -5.74
C TYR A 160 7.95 11.08 -4.26
N ILE A 161 8.20 10.04 -3.47
CA ILE A 161 8.42 10.12 -2.02
C ILE A 161 9.88 9.77 -1.72
N ASP A 162 10.49 10.52 -0.82
CA ASP A 162 11.84 10.26 -0.33
C ASP A 162 11.83 8.97 0.51
N THR A 163 12.34 7.91 -0.08
CA THR A 163 12.40 6.56 0.47
C THR A 163 13.72 5.91 0.10
N GLU A 164 14.05 4.81 0.77
CA GLU A 164 15.24 4.01 0.43
C GLU A 164 15.33 3.60 -1.05
N ILE A 165 14.21 3.52 -1.76
CA ILE A 165 14.19 3.21 -3.21
C ILE A 165 14.94 4.27 -4.02
N LEU A 166 14.96 5.51 -3.53
CA LEU A 166 15.66 6.62 -4.18
C LEU A 166 17.05 6.91 -3.58
N SER A 167 17.49 6.19 -2.54
CA SER A 167 18.77 6.43 -1.87
C SER A 167 19.99 6.28 -2.79
N ASP A 168 19.90 5.37 -3.76
CA ASP A 168 20.97 5.10 -4.70
C ASP A 168 20.86 5.91 -6.01
N ALA A 169 19.86 6.79 -6.09
CA ALA A 169 19.63 7.63 -7.27
C ALA A 169 20.68 8.75 -7.37
N SER A 170 21.19 9.01 -8.57
CA SER A 170 22.13 10.12 -8.76
C SER A 170 21.48 11.47 -8.45
N GLU A 171 22.29 12.45 -8.01
CA GLU A 171 21.80 13.82 -7.76
C GLU A 171 21.16 14.45 -9.01
N GLU A 172 21.70 14.17 -10.19
CA GLU A 172 21.14 14.67 -11.45
C GLU A 172 19.76 14.11 -11.72
N PHE A 173 19.56 12.80 -11.46
CA PHE A 173 18.27 12.15 -11.60
C PHE A 173 17.27 12.73 -10.60
N LEU A 174 17.65 12.87 -9.32
CA LEU A 174 16.80 13.47 -8.29
C LEU A 174 16.40 14.91 -8.65
N LYS A 175 17.35 15.73 -9.11
CA LYS A 175 17.07 17.11 -9.60
C LYS A 175 16.07 17.06 -10.77
N SER A 176 16.23 16.13 -11.71
CA SER A 176 15.32 15.96 -12.85
C SER A 176 13.90 15.56 -12.43
N LEU A 177 13.76 14.79 -11.35
CA LEU A 177 12.45 14.45 -10.77
C LEU A 177 11.82 15.66 -10.08
N ILE A 178 12.59 16.35 -9.24
CA ILE A 178 12.12 17.50 -8.46
C ILE A 178 11.59 18.62 -9.35
N THR A 179 12.25 18.89 -10.50
CA THR A 179 11.76 19.90 -11.46
C THR A 179 10.38 19.61 -12.04
N LYS A 180 9.93 18.32 -11.98
CA LYS A 180 8.60 17.91 -12.44
C LYS A 180 7.54 18.00 -11.35
N ILE A 181 7.93 18.32 -10.12
CA ILE A 181 7.03 18.42 -8.96
C ILE A 181 6.72 19.88 -8.69
N PRO A 182 5.49 20.38 -8.87
CA PRO A 182 5.16 21.78 -8.65
C PRO A 182 5.51 22.33 -7.26
N VAL A 183 5.40 21.48 -6.21
CA VAL A 183 5.83 21.85 -4.84
C VAL A 183 7.35 22.02 -4.72
N GLY A 184 8.14 21.54 -5.69
CA GLY A 184 9.59 21.75 -5.76
C GLY A 184 10.43 20.83 -4.86
N ARG A 185 9.86 19.75 -4.35
CA ARG A 185 10.56 18.73 -3.53
C ARG A 185 9.89 17.36 -3.62
N LEU A 186 10.58 16.35 -3.18
CA LEU A 186 9.98 15.05 -2.91
C LEU A 186 9.00 15.16 -1.73
N GLY A 187 7.97 14.31 -1.72
CA GLY A 187 7.15 14.09 -0.53
C GLY A 187 7.92 13.29 0.51
N THR A 188 7.45 13.30 1.76
CA THR A 188 8.04 12.51 2.84
C THR A 188 7.14 11.32 3.22
N VAL A 189 7.74 10.29 3.82
CA VAL A 189 6.96 9.16 4.36
C VAL A 189 6.00 9.61 5.46
N ASP A 190 6.34 10.65 6.21
CA ASP A 190 5.47 11.23 7.23
C ASP A 190 4.23 11.91 6.63
N GLU A 191 4.36 12.56 5.48
CA GLU A 191 3.20 13.15 4.78
C GLU A 191 2.22 12.06 4.34
N ILE A 192 2.71 10.92 3.84
CA ILE A 192 1.86 9.79 3.49
C ILE A 192 1.26 9.13 4.74
N SER A 193 2.05 8.93 5.78
CA SER A 193 1.58 8.29 7.01
C SER A 193 0.49 9.11 7.73
N ARG A 194 0.51 10.44 7.64
CA ARG A 194 -0.55 11.31 8.14
C ARG A 194 -1.88 11.11 7.39
N ILE A 195 -1.82 10.89 6.08
CA ILE A 195 -3.02 10.56 5.30
C ILE A 195 -3.55 9.19 5.73
N VAL A 196 -2.67 8.21 5.92
CA VAL A 196 -3.07 6.89 6.44
C VAL A 196 -3.75 7.04 7.78
N THR A 197 -3.14 7.75 8.75
CA THR A 197 -3.69 7.91 10.09
C THR A 197 -5.02 8.65 10.10
N PHE A 198 -5.22 9.62 9.22
CA PHE A 198 -6.52 10.26 9.02
C PHE A 198 -7.56 9.26 8.51
N LEU A 199 -7.26 8.53 7.43
CA LEU A 199 -8.22 7.63 6.78
C LEU A 199 -8.62 6.43 7.66
N VAL A 200 -7.78 6.01 8.60
CA VAL A 200 -8.11 4.91 9.51
C VAL A 200 -8.80 5.35 10.80
N SER A 201 -8.89 6.64 11.04
CA SER A 201 -9.59 7.17 12.22
C SER A 201 -11.10 6.87 12.17
N GLU A 202 -11.75 6.89 13.33
CA GLU A 202 -13.21 6.75 13.42
C GLU A 202 -13.91 7.92 12.73
N ASP A 203 -13.34 9.14 12.83
CA ASP A 203 -13.90 10.37 12.25
C ASP A 203 -13.89 10.35 10.70
N ALA A 204 -13.09 9.51 10.08
CA ALA A 204 -13.07 9.35 8.63
C ALA A 204 -14.13 8.36 8.08
N GLY A 205 -15.09 7.94 8.91
CA GLY A 205 -16.09 6.93 8.54
C GLY A 205 -16.95 7.26 7.31
N PHE A 206 -17.03 8.52 6.90
CA PHE A 206 -17.75 8.95 5.70
C PHE A 206 -16.86 9.01 4.44
N VAL A 207 -15.55 8.78 4.57
CA VAL A 207 -14.59 8.74 3.46
C VAL A 207 -14.38 7.29 3.03
N THR A 208 -15.03 6.86 1.96
CA THR A 208 -14.88 5.52 1.39
C THR A 208 -14.96 5.54 -0.12
N GLY A 209 -14.27 4.62 -0.80
CA GLY A 209 -14.17 4.57 -2.25
C GLY A 209 -13.30 5.66 -2.87
N SER A 210 -12.62 6.45 -2.03
CA SER A 210 -11.84 7.60 -2.45
C SER A 210 -10.39 7.24 -2.79
N THR A 211 -9.80 8.00 -3.70
CA THR A 211 -8.36 8.02 -3.96
C THR A 211 -7.81 9.36 -3.52
N ILE A 212 -6.96 9.35 -2.49
CA ILE A 212 -6.26 10.57 -2.06
C ILE A 212 -4.99 10.71 -2.87
N THR A 213 -4.95 11.71 -3.72
CA THR A 213 -3.79 12.03 -4.55
C THR A 213 -2.80 12.89 -3.73
N ALA A 214 -1.61 12.35 -3.45
CA ALA A 214 -0.56 12.98 -2.64
C ALA A 214 0.74 13.06 -3.45
N ASN A 215 0.82 13.98 -4.42
CA ASN A 215 1.87 14.00 -5.44
C ASN A 215 2.54 15.37 -5.64
N GLY A 216 2.34 16.33 -4.75
CA GLY A 216 2.95 17.66 -4.86
C GLY A 216 2.51 18.46 -6.10
N GLY A 217 1.32 18.15 -6.65
CA GLY A 217 0.77 18.83 -7.83
C GLY A 217 1.23 18.25 -9.18
N GLN A 218 1.88 17.09 -9.21
CA GLN A 218 2.33 16.46 -10.46
C GLN A 218 1.19 15.99 -11.35
N TYR A 219 0.04 15.68 -10.77
CA TYR A 219 -1.15 15.22 -11.48
C TYR A 219 -2.42 15.62 -10.72
N PHE A 220 -3.42 16.06 -11.45
CA PHE A 220 -4.74 16.42 -10.96
C PHE A 220 -5.79 15.49 -11.59
N ILE A 221 -6.80 15.12 -10.82
CA ILE A 221 -7.91 14.27 -11.27
C ILE A 221 -9.09 15.19 -11.59
#